data_1c049317ab52acbc71bfa469676676b6
#
_entry.id   1c049317ab52acbc71bfa469676676b6
#
_cell.length_a   1.000
_cell.length_b   1.000
_cell.length_c   1.000
_cell.angle_alpha   90.00
_cell.angle_beta   90.00
_cell.angle_gamma   90.00
#
_symmetry.space_group_name_H-M   'P 1'
#
loop_
_entity.id
_entity.type
_entity.pdbx_description
1 polymer ?
#
loop_
_entity_poly.entity_id
_entity_poly.type
_entity_poly.pdbx_seq_one_letter_code
_entity_poly.pdbx_strand_id
1 'polypeptide(L)'
;MILYNVTVQIDHDIQDDWISWMQTIHIPDVMNTGLFSSWRMCKILGQEENPTGVSYAIQYTCASMKDFIRYRDHFAADLQKEHSTRYAGKYAAFRTLLEVIDSGYSE
;
A
#
# COMPACT_ATOMS: atom_id res chain seq x y z
N MET A 1 15.35 3.57 -8.86
CA MET A 1 13.91 3.66 -8.56
C MET A 1 13.50 2.46 -7.72
N ILE A 2 12.74 2.73 -6.68
CA ILE A 2 12.26 1.73 -5.74
C ILE A 2 10.74 1.67 -5.82
N LEU A 3 10.19 0.45 -5.84
CA LEU A 3 8.77 0.21 -5.64
C LEU A 3 8.55 -0.30 -4.21
N TYR A 4 7.73 0.40 -3.47
CA TYR A 4 7.29 -0.02 -2.15
C TYR A 4 5.90 -0.63 -2.30
N ASN A 5 5.82 -1.95 -2.12
CA ASN A 5 4.58 -2.70 -2.29
C ASN A 5 4.04 -3.13 -0.95
N VAL A 6 2.79 -2.77 -0.67
CA VAL A 6 2.07 -3.23 0.51
C VAL A 6 0.96 -4.17 0.05
N THR A 7 1.06 -5.43 0.44
CA THR A 7 0.01 -6.42 0.17
C THR A 7 -0.86 -6.54 1.41
N VAL A 8 -2.16 -6.33 1.25
CA VAL A 8 -3.12 -6.33 2.36
C VAL A 8 -4.26 -7.27 2.03
N GLN A 9 -4.50 -8.24 2.91
CA GLN A 9 -5.73 -9.03 2.88
C GLN A 9 -6.68 -8.47 3.93
N ILE A 10 -7.89 -8.12 3.53
CA ILE A 10 -8.90 -7.56 4.42
C ILE A 10 -10.11 -8.50 4.51
N ASP A 11 -10.80 -8.47 5.62
CA ASP A 11 -12.08 -9.19 5.77
C ASP A 11 -13.11 -8.63 4.80
N HIS A 12 -13.99 -9.49 4.30
CA HIS A 12 -15.02 -9.07 3.34
C HIS A 12 -15.93 -7.97 3.87
N ASP A 13 -16.23 -7.98 5.16
CA ASP A 13 -17.20 -7.07 5.77
C ASP A 13 -16.72 -5.61 5.86
N ILE A 14 -15.40 -5.37 5.73
CA ILE A 14 -14.85 -4.01 5.75
C ILE A 14 -14.47 -3.50 4.37
N GLN A 15 -14.69 -4.27 3.30
CA GLN A 15 -14.11 -3.98 1.99
C GLN A 15 -14.46 -2.57 1.48
N ASP A 16 -15.72 -2.19 1.49
CA ASP A 16 -16.14 -0.90 0.94
C ASP A 16 -15.61 0.27 1.78
N ASP A 17 -15.69 0.16 3.10
CA ASP A 17 -15.15 1.17 4.00
C ASP A 17 -13.64 1.32 3.83
N TRP A 18 -12.92 0.19 3.75
CA TRP A 18 -11.47 0.18 3.62
C TRP A 18 -11.01 0.81 2.30
N ILE A 19 -11.64 0.45 1.17
CA ILE A 19 -11.31 1.04 -0.13
C ILE A 19 -11.50 2.56 -0.10
N SER A 20 -12.64 3.02 0.41
CA SER A 20 -12.92 4.45 0.51
C SER A 20 -11.91 5.18 1.38
N TRP A 21 -11.60 4.62 2.56
CA TRP A 21 -10.64 5.23 3.47
C TRP A 21 -9.23 5.26 2.88
N MET A 22 -8.81 4.19 2.22
CA MET A 22 -7.51 4.15 1.55
C MET A 22 -7.40 5.22 0.48
N GLN A 23 -8.43 5.38 -0.36
CA GLN A 23 -8.43 6.34 -1.46
C GLN A 23 -8.52 7.79 -0.99
N THR A 24 -9.26 8.05 0.07
CA THR A 24 -9.55 9.43 0.49
C THR A 24 -8.67 9.94 1.62
N ILE A 25 -8.11 9.06 2.44
CA ILE A 25 -7.35 9.44 3.63
C ILE A 25 -5.93 8.89 3.58
N HIS A 26 -5.77 7.56 3.56
CA HIS A 26 -4.46 6.94 3.81
C HIS A 26 -3.47 7.17 2.68
N ILE A 27 -3.85 6.86 1.45
CA ILE A 27 -2.96 7.04 0.30
C ILE A 27 -2.61 8.53 0.11
N PRO A 28 -3.56 9.47 0.19
CA PRO A 28 -3.20 10.89 0.18
C PRO A 28 -2.22 11.29 1.28
N ASP A 29 -2.37 10.76 2.50
CA ASP A 29 -1.44 11.07 3.58
C ASP A 29 -0.04 10.52 3.28
N VAL A 30 0.07 9.32 2.73
CA VAL A 30 1.36 8.77 2.30
C VAL A 30 1.99 9.65 1.22
N MET A 31 1.22 10.05 0.22
CA MET A 31 1.72 10.88 -0.88
C MET A 31 2.11 12.29 -0.42
N ASN A 32 1.42 12.83 0.58
CA ASN A 32 1.73 14.16 1.13
C ASN A 32 3.05 14.21 1.88
N THR A 33 3.69 13.07 2.18
CA THR A 33 5.06 13.07 2.71
C THR A 33 6.07 13.64 1.72
N GLY A 34 5.73 13.66 0.42
CA GLY A 34 6.59 14.15 -0.64
C GLY A 34 7.69 13.18 -1.07
N LEU A 35 7.71 11.95 -0.54
CA LEU A 35 8.77 10.98 -0.78
C LEU A 35 8.46 9.98 -1.89
N PHE A 36 7.21 9.94 -2.34
CA PHE A 36 6.79 9.08 -3.45
C PHE A 36 6.28 9.92 -4.62
N SER A 37 6.57 9.46 -5.84
CA SER A 37 6.18 10.17 -7.07
C SER A 37 4.89 9.67 -7.69
N SER A 38 4.51 8.42 -7.41
CA SER A 38 3.29 7.83 -7.95
C SER A 38 2.82 6.68 -7.07
N TRP A 39 1.59 6.27 -7.29
CA TRP A 39 1.00 5.15 -6.59
C TRP A 39 -0.02 4.45 -7.48
N ARG A 40 -0.30 3.20 -7.16
CA ARG A 40 -1.45 2.48 -7.71
C ARG A 40 -1.98 1.50 -6.67
N MET A 41 -3.28 1.28 -6.72
CA MET A 41 -3.97 0.33 -5.88
C MET A 41 -4.60 -0.73 -6.77
N CYS A 42 -4.22 -1.99 -6.58
CA CYS A 42 -4.62 -3.11 -7.41
C CYS A 42 -5.34 -4.15 -6.57
N LYS A 43 -6.40 -4.74 -7.12
CA LYS A 43 -7.01 -5.93 -6.52
C LYS A 43 -6.26 -7.16 -7.05
N ILE A 44 -5.89 -8.06 -6.16
CA ILE A 44 -5.26 -9.32 -6.55
C ILE A 44 -6.35 -10.24 -7.07
N LEU A 45 -6.23 -10.66 -8.34
CA LEU A 45 -7.20 -11.51 -9.00
C LEU A 45 -6.89 -12.99 -8.78
N GLY A 46 -7.89 -13.85 -8.98
CA GLY A 46 -7.75 -15.28 -8.79
C GLY A 46 -8.00 -15.76 -7.37
N GLN A 47 -8.43 -14.87 -6.49
CA GLN A 47 -8.73 -15.19 -5.09
C GLN A 47 -10.16 -14.84 -4.69
N GLU A 48 -11.05 -14.72 -5.67
CA GLU A 48 -12.43 -14.28 -5.45
C GLU A 48 -13.23 -15.24 -4.58
N GLU A 49 -12.83 -16.53 -4.55
CA GLU A 49 -13.48 -17.55 -3.74
C GLU A 49 -12.83 -17.74 -2.37
N ASN A 50 -11.86 -16.88 -2.01
CA ASN A 50 -11.22 -16.96 -0.71
C ASN A 50 -12.23 -16.66 0.39
N PRO A 51 -12.52 -17.62 1.30
CA PRO A 51 -13.54 -17.42 2.33
C PRO A 51 -13.10 -16.43 3.43
N THR A 52 -11.79 -16.17 3.56
CA THR A 52 -11.27 -15.34 4.65
C THR A 52 -11.19 -13.87 4.30
N GLY A 53 -11.18 -13.50 3.01
CA GLY A 53 -11.10 -12.10 2.65
C GLY A 53 -10.72 -11.85 1.21
N VAL A 54 -10.38 -10.61 0.93
CA VAL A 54 -9.97 -10.13 -0.39
C VAL A 54 -8.64 -9.42 -0.27
N SER A 55 -7.75 -9.59 -1.27
CA SER A 55 -6.39 -9.06 -1.21
C SER A 55 -6.16 -7.96 -2.21
N TYR A 56 -5.38 -6.96 -1.78
CA TYR A 56 -4.99 -5.80 -2.58
C TYR A 56 -3.49 -5.59 -2.51
N ALA A 57 -2.94 -4.98 -3.55
CA ALA A 57 -1.55 -4.53 -3.57
C ALA A 57 -1.55 -3.02 -3.81
N ILE A 58 -0.94 -2.28 -2.91
CA ILE A 58 -0.74 -0.84 -3.06
C ILE A 58 0.73 -0.63 -3.33
N GLN A 59 1.06 -0.01 -4.46
CA GLN A 59 2.42 0.19 -4.90
C GLN A 59 2.74 1.67 -4.97
N TYR A 60 3.83 2.06 -4.30
CA TYR A 60 4.33 3.43 -4.31
C TYR A 60 5.70 3.44 -4.97
N THR A 61 5.96 4.44 -5.81
CA THR A 61 7.25 4.62 -6.48
C THR A 61 8.03 5.72 -5.81
N CYS A 62 9.28 5.47 -5.42
CA CYS A 62 10.18 6.51 -4.95
C CYS A 62 11.51 6.47 -5.72
N ALA A 63 12.22 7.61 -5.71
CA ALA A 63 13.40 7.79 -6.53
C ALA A 63 14.58 6.93 -6.08
N SER A 64 14.73 6.70 -4.76
CA SER A 64 15.90 6.05 -4.21
C SER A 64 15.61 5.38 -2.87
N MET A 65 16.51 4.49 -2.46
CA MET A 65 16.47 3.92 -1.10
C MET A 65 16.60 4.99 -0.02
N LYS A 66 17.33 6.07 -0.28
CA LYS A 66 17.47 7.16 0.67
C LYS A 66 16.11 7.78 0.98
N ASP A 67 15.29 8.01 -0.04
CA ASP A 67 13.94 8.54 0.14
C ASP A 67 13.05 7.56 0.88
N PHE A 68 13.13 6.27 0.56
CA PHE A 68 12.36 5.26 1.27
C PHE A 68 12.75 5.19 2.75
N ILE A 69 14.06 5.26 3.06
CA ILE A 69 14.54 5.24 4.44
C ILE A 69 14.00 6.45 5.21
N ARG A 70 13.95 7.63 4.60
CA ARG A 70 13.34 8.82 5.20
C ARG A 70 11.85 8.58 5.51
N TYR A 71 11.12 8.00 4.58
CA TYR A 71 9.73 7.64 4.79
C TYR A 71 9.58 6.67 5.97
N ARG A 72 10.34 5.58 5.95
CA ARG A 72 10.31 4.57 7.00
C ARG A 72 10.60 5.16 8.37
N ASP A 73 11.61 6.01 8.48
CA ASP A 73 12.08 6.50 9.77
C ASP A 73 11.25 7.65 10.32
N HIS A 74 10.58 8.43 9.46
CA HIS A 74 9.90 9.66 9.90
C HIS A 74 8.37 9.62 9.77
N PHE A 75 7.82 8.75 8.94
CA PHE A 75 6.39 8.78 8.62
C PHE A 75 5.67 7.44 8.78
N ALA A 76 6.34 6.33 8.46
CA ALA A 76 5.67 5.04 8.30
C ALA A 76 4.98 4.56 9.57
N ALA A 77 5.61 4.71 10.73
CA ALA A 77 5.07 4.19 11.98
C ALA A 77 3.70 4.81 12.31
N ASP A 78 3.57 6.12 12.18
CA ASP A 78 2.32 6.82 12.50
C ASP A 78 1.22 6.45 11.49
N LEU A 79 1.55 6.39 10.20
CA LEU A 79 0.60 6.05 9.15
C LEU A 79 0.12 4.60 9.28
N GLN A 80 1.02 3.67 9.61
CA GLN A 80 0.66 2.27 9.85
C GLN A 80 -0.20 2.13 11.10
N LYS A 81 0.07 2.91 12.13
CA LYS A 81 -0.71 2.90 13.37
C LYS A 81 -2.16 3.35 13.13
N GLU A 82 -2.37 4.38 12.31
CA GLU A 82 -3.72 4.81 11.93
C GLU A 82 -4.51 3.69 11.29
N HIS A 83 -3.89 2.99 10.34
CA HIS A 83 -4.53 1.86 9.66
C HIS A 83 -4.82 0.71 10.64
N SER A 84 -3.87 0.33 11.46
CA SER A 84 -4.03 -0.78 12.39
C SER A 84 -5.05 -0.48 13.49
N THR A 85 -5.15 0.76 13.92
CA THR A 85 -6.16 1.18 14.90
C THR A 85 -7.56 1.11 14.32
N ARG A 86 -7.73 1.57 13.08
CA ARG A 86 -9.04 1.60 12.43
C ARG A 86 -9.55 0.20 12.09
N TYR A 87 -8.66 -0.70 11.68
CA TYR A 87 -9.04 -2.03 11.17
C TYR A 87 -8.49 -3.18 12.00
N ALA A 88 -8.28 -2.97 13.30
CA ALA A 88 -7.72 -3.98 14.18
C ALA A 88 -8.48 -5.31 14.10
N GLY A 89 -7.75 -6.40 13.90
CA GLY A 89 -8.31 -7.74 13.81
C GLY A 89 -8.99 -8.06 12.48
N LYS A 90 -8.99 -7.14 11.51
CA LYS A 90 -9.73 -7.27 10.25
C LYS A 90 -8.82 -7.36 9.03
N TYR A 91 -7.50 -7.39 9.20
CA TYR A 91 -6.57 -7.43 8.09
C TYR A 91 -5.28 -8.14 8.44
N ALA A 92 -4.56 -8.54 7.40
CA ALA A 92 -3.16 -8.96 7.48
C ALA A 92 -2.40 -8.26 6.35
N ALA A 93 -1.19 -7.82 6.64
CA ALA A 93 -0.40 -7.07 5.65
C ALA A 93 1.07 -7.50 5.70
N PHE A 94 1.71 -7.46 4.53
CA PHE A 94 3.16 -7.57 4.44
C PHE A 94 3.68 -6.60 3.38
N ARG A 95 4.95 -6.25 3.50
CA ARG A 95 5.58 -5.22 2.68
C ARG A 95 6.76 -5.78 1.93
N THR A 96 6.94 -5.35 0.68
CA THR A 96 8.02 -5.78 -0.19
C THR A 96 8.65 -4.54 -0.82
N LEU A 97 9.99 -4.48 -0.77
CA LEU A 97 10.73 -3.46 -1.51
C LEU A 97 11.28 -4.10 -2.78
N LEU A 98 11.09 -3.43 -3.90
CA LEU A 98 11.56 -3.87 -5.20
C LEU A 98 12.45 -2.79 -5.80
N GLU A 99 13.64 -3.16 -6.23
CA GLU A 99 14.48 -2.27 -7.01
C GLU A 99 14.15 -2.47 -8.47
N VAL A 100 13.82 -1.37 -9.18
CA VAL A 100 13.56 -1.43 -10.61
C VAL A 100 14.89 -1.52 -11.35
N ILE A 101 15.12 -2.67 -11.98
CA ILE A 101 16.36 -2.90 -12.75
C ILE A 101 16.21 -2.37 -14.16
N ASP A 102 15.03 -2.55 -14.75
CA ASP A 102 14.74 -2.10 -16.09
C ASP A 102 13.24 -1.89 -16.24
N SER A 103 12.84 -1.03 -17.14
CA SER A 103 11.44 -0.76 -17.40
C SER A 103 11.23 -0.29 -18.83
N GLY A 104 10.01 -0.40 -19.30
CA GLY A 104 9.65 0.03 -20.64
C GLY A 104 8.16 0.12 -20.81
N TYR A 105 7.75 0.60 -21.96
CA TYR A 105 6.35 0.60 -22.36
C TYR A 105 6.26 0.44 -23.87
N SER A 106 5.14 -0.06 -24.34
CA SER A 106 4.87 -0.10 -25.76
C SER A 106 3.84 0.96 -26.15
N GLU A 107 4.03 1.52 -27.30
CA GLU A 107 3.14 2.54 -27.84
C GLU A 107 1.91 1.94 -28.53
#